data_854bff86c737339752fbcc5a03d3280d
#
_entry.id   854bff86c737339752fbcc5a03d3280d
#
_cell.length_a   1.000
_cell.length_b   1.000
_cell.length_c   1.000
_cell.angle_alpha   90.00
_cell.angle_beta   90.00
_cell.angle_gamma   90.00
#
_symmetry.space_group_name_H-M   'P 1'
#
loop_
_entity.id
_entity.type
_entity.pdbx_description
1 polymer ?
#
loop_
_entity_poly.entity_id
_entity_poly.type
_entity_poly.pdbx_seq_one_letter_code
_entity_poly.pdbx_strand_id
1 'polypeptide(L)'
;PGVGPNKYNFDDGVLYTINVATGTNLPTATNPAPKLAPTASYQFAFRSVYKTKATIAQSYTGVVGTVDDQNQNLTQHYTVKKISGGKTTVLFADALVPPNNQGRLTPHYNQGEDGENLAKEGVATTAALDSYTKACIPTNPVGYQVFAGQRDDGFYADIQSIFDLDFSFTGGNKPFDSQGGFNVHTIVMNIPLTELGGDQQVAGVWATTSRQSTTVLRSTTDVKSGAWVQVGRQGNPLFCEALVATQDKDLYNRLPVTSDSLLFKKYATSPELATILGVSLDRRVNRSDIAGIFIPDVIKVDLSTGPARLAGGTNTGATPDDAGFHRLGIFGGDTLHSAVQTGFGGGTVPGGWPNGRRFGDDVVDIAVIALLSDLRTNPPQIFGDASTDIDHVTHNDIGYNKVFPYAATPQNGRDHEHPNVPQ
;
A
#
# COMPACT_ATOMS: atom_id res chain seq x y z
N PRO A 1 -9.59 6.95 -11.57
CA PRO A 1 -10.21 7.23 -12.84
C PRO A 1 -10.82 8.61 -12.81
N GLY A 2 -10.16 9.55 -13.31
CA GLY A 2 -10.66 10.89 -13.21
C GLY A 2 -11.11 11.40 -14.54
N VAL A 3 -12.29 11.05 -14.96
CA VAL A 3 -12.91 11.75 -16.09
C VAL A 3 -13.66 12.93 -15.50
N GLY A 4 -13.08 14.09 -15.58
CA GLY A 4 -13.75 15.32 -15.16
C GLY A 4 -13.12 15.98 -13.93
N PRO A 5 -13.63 17.14 -13.51
CA PRO A 5 -13.10 17.89 -12.38
C PRO A 5 -13.37 17.13 -11.08
N ASN A 6 -12.48 16.24 -10.73
CA ASN A 6 -12.63 15.37 -9.60
C ASN A 6 -12.16 15.99 -8.30
N LYS A 7 -13.02 15.91 -7.33
CA LYS A 7 -12.79 16.27 -5.95
C LYS A 7 -12.08 15.17 -5.17
N TYR A 8 -11.24 14.39 -5.84
CA TYR A 8 -10.52 13.30 -5.18
C TYR A 8 -9.33 13.84 -4.44
N ASN A 9 -9.58 14.25 -3.20
CA ASN A 9 -8.57 14.64 -2.23
C ASN A 9 -8.72 13.73 -1.01
N PHE A 10 -7.72 13.72 -0.13
CA PHE A 10 -7.91 13.14 1.19
C PHE A 10 -9.11 13.82 1.89
N ASP A 11 -9.93 13.03 2.58
CA ASP A 11 -11.11 13.57 3.30
C ASP A 11 -10.62 14.25 4.60
N ASP A 12 -10.90 15.55 4.73
CA ASP A 12 -10.58 16.34 5.93
C ASP A 12 -11.27 15.81 7.20
N GLY A 13 -12.30 14.99 7.05
CA GLY A 13 -13.03 14.35 8.15
C GLY A 13 -12.55 12.94 8.49
N VAL A 14 -11.46 12.50 7.90
CA VAL A 14 -10.84 11.20 8.15
C VAL A 14 -9.49 11.37 8.79
N LEU A 15 -9.23 10.59 9.83
CA LEU A 15 -7.91 10.43 10.40
C LEU A 15 -7.28 9.17 9.81
N TYR A 16 -6.20 9.34 9.06
CA TYR A 16 -5.42 8.24 8.48
C TYR A 16 -4.28 7.92 9.44
N THR A 17 -4.06 6.66 9.74
CA THR A 17 -3.04 6.27 10.71
C THR A 17 -2.21 5.10 10.22
N ILE A 18 -0.89 5.24 10.24
CA ILE A 18 0.06 4.14 10.10
C ILE A 18 0.45 3.69 11.50
N ASN A 19 0.21 2.43 11.80
CA ASN A 19 0.54 1.81 13.08
C ASN A 19 1.74 0.89 12.92
N VAL A 20 2.66 0.96 13.88
CA VAL A 20 3.86 0.12 13.91
C VAL A 20 3.97 -0.52 15.30
N ALA A 21 4.02 -1.83 15.34
CA ALA A 21 4.33 -2.60 16.54
C ALA A 21 5.70 -3.25 16.43
N THR A 22 6.51 -3.15 17.47
CA THR A 22 7.87 -3.72 17.50
C THR A 22 8.13 -4.45 18.80
N GLY A 23 9.15 -5.30 18.83
CA GLY A 23 9.60 -5.99 20.02
C GLY A 23 8.53 -6.91 20.62
N THR A 24 8.31 -6.80 21.92
CA THR A 24 7.36 -7.64 22.67
C THR A 24 5.90 -7.40 22.32
N ASN A 25 5.61 -6.38 21.54
CA ASN A 25 4.24 -6.08 21.09
C ASN A 25 3.83 -6.88 19.86
N LEU A 26 4.73 -7.66 19.27
CA LEU A 26 4.41 -8.57 18.17
C LEU A 26 4.34 -10.03 18.65
N PRO A 27 3.39 -10.82 18.13
CA PRO A 27 3.41 -12.27 18.31
C PRO A 27 4.69 -12.86 17.69
N THR A 28 5.32 -13.74 18.45
CA THR A 28 6.47 -14.53 17.98
C THR A 28 6.23 -16.00 18.26
N ALA A 29 7.03 -16.89 17.70
CA ALA A 29 6.96 -18.32 18.00
C ALA A 29 7.16 -18.62 19.50
N THR A 30 7.97 -17.80 20.19
CA THR A 30 8.27 -17.93 21.62
C THR A 30 7.31 -17.15 22.52
N ASN A 31 6.56 -16.20 21.96
CA ASN A 31 5.53 -15.43 22.66
C ASN A 31 4.29 -15.27 21.77
N PRO A 32 3.43 -16.31 21.70
CA PRO A 32 2.30 -16.33 20.75
C PRO A 32 1.12 -15.45 21.17
N ALA A 33 1.12 -14.91 22.37
CA ALA A 33 0.00 -14.15 22.95
C ALA A 33 0.38 -12.77 23.48
N PRO A 34 1.22 -11.98 22.83
CA PRO A 34 1.46 -10.62 23.28
C PRO A 34 0.21 -9.77 23.03
N LYS A 35 0.08 -8.72 23.79
CA LYS A 35 -0.86 -7.66 23.46
C LYS A 35 -0.31 -6.96 22.22
N LEU A 36 -0.83 -7.30 21.06
CA LEU A 36 -0.50 -6.56 19.83
C LEU A 36 -1.03 -5.13 19.98
N ALA A 37 -0.14 -4.23 20.30
CA ALA A 37 -0.44 -2.81 20.45
C ALA A 37 0.61 -2.02 19.67
N PRO A 38 0.25 -0.90 19.04
CA PRO A 38 1.24 -0.07 18.38
C PRO A 38 2.29 0.42 19.40
N THR A 39 3.56 0.23 19.07
CA THR A 39 4.68 0.91 19.72
C THR A 39 4.67 2.39 19.37
N ALA A 40 4.30 2.66 18.11
CA ALA A 40 4.08 4.01 17.61
C ALA A 40 2.92 4.02 16.60
N SER A 41 2.14 5.09 16.63
CA SER A 41 1.12 5.40 15.63
C SER A 41 1.42 6.75 15.01
N TYR A 42 1.35 6.83 13.69
CA TYR A 42 1.59 8.05 12.91
C TYR A 42 0.28 8.50 12.29
N GLN A 43 -0.28 9.60 12.79
CA GLN A 43 -1.58 10.12 12.41
C GLN A 43 -1.45 11.26 11.42
N PHE A 44 -2.13 11.14 10.29
CA PHE A 44 -2.23 12.14 9.23
C PHE A 44 -3.62 12.74 9.25
N ALA A 45 -3.70 14.05 9.42
CA ALA A 45 -4.95 14.81 9.39
C ALA A 45 -4.85 15.89 8.30
N PHE A 46 -5.80 15.89 7.39
CA PHE A 46 -5.81 16.76 6.22
C PHE A 46 -6.72 17.97 6.41
N ARG A 47 -6.39 19.04 5.70
CA ARG A 47 -7.14 20.29 5.68
C ARG A 47 -7.13 20.90 4.29
N SER A 48 -8.31 21.02 3.69
CA SER A 48 -8.51 21.65 2.39
C SER A 48 -8.66 23.17 2.52
N VAL A 49 -7.96 23.92 1.70
CA VAL A 49 -7.97 25.38 1.69
C VAL A 49 -8.32 25.87 0.29
N TYR A 50 -9.34 26.71 0.19
CA TYR A 50 -9.72 27.39 -1.04
C TYR A 50 -9.26 28.84 -1.02
N LYS A 51 -8.62 29.31 -2.09
CA LYS A 51 -8.36 30.73 -2.27
C LYS A 51 -9.65 31.51 -2.47
N THR A 52 -10.56 30.96 -3.25
CA THR A 52 -11.91 31.50 -3.44
C THR A 52 -12.92 30.38 -3.67
N LYS A 53 -14.13 30.62 -3.16
CA LYS A 53 -15.30 29.79 -3.47
C LYS A 53 -16.28 30.50 -4.43
N ALA A 54 -15.97 31.72 -4.84
CA ALA A 54 -16.75 32.52 -5.79
C ALA A 54 -16.38 32.20 -7.24
N THR A 55 -16.09 30.94 -7.53
CA THR A 55 -15.78 30.45 -8.87
C THR A 55 -16.37 29.05 -9.07
N ILE A 56 -16.64 28.70 -10.33
CA ILE A 56 -16.99 27.33 -10.73
C ILE A 56 -15.75 26.41 -10.80
N ALA A 57 -14.55 26.99 -10.91
CA ALA A 57 -13.28 26.29 -11.03
C ALA A 57 -12.78 25.86 -9.65
N GLN A 58 -13.13 24.63 -9.26
CA GLN A 58 -12.86 24.14 -7.91
C GLN A 58 -11.37 23.98 -7.62
N SER A 59 -10.63 23.29 -8.46
CA SER A 59 -9.22 22.96 -8.21
C SER A 59 -8.28 24.03 -8.74
N TYR A 60 -8.45 24.45 -10.01
CA TYR A 60 -7.54 25.33 -10.71
C TYR A 60 -8.32 26.40 -11.46
N THR A 61 -7.86 27.65 -11.37
CA THR A 61 -8.40 28.80 -12.11
C THR A 61 -7.59 29.13 -13.36
N GLY A 62 -6.50 28.41 -13.61
CA GLY A 62 -5.59 28.55 -14.73
C GLY A 62 -4.49 27.49 -14.69
N VAL A 63 -3.46 27.66 -15.48
CA VAL A 63 -2.28 26.78 -15.49
C VAL A 63 -1.54 26.87 -14.16
N VAL A 64 -1.21 25.72 -13.56
CA VAL A 64 -0.48 25.61 -12.31
C VAL A 64 0.95 25.16 -12.60
N GLY A 65 1.91 26.05 -12.42
CA GLY A 65 3.33 25.79 -12.67
C GLY A 65 4.12 25.33 -11.45
N THR A 66 3.66 25.68 -10.25
CA THR A 66 4.30 25.34 -8.97
C THR A 66 3.25 24.99 -7.92
N VAL A 67 3.66 24.37 -6.81
CA VAL A 67 2.74 23.98 -5.72
C VAL A 67 2.08 25.17 -5.00
N ASP A 68 2.64 26.36 -5.12
CA ASP A 68 2.13 27.60 -4.54
C ASP A 68 1.55 28.56 -5.58
N ASP A 69 1.37 28.10 -6.84
CA ASP A 69 0.83 28.88 -7.93
C ASP A 69 -0.50 29.54 -7.56
N GLN A 70 -0.65 30.81 -7.95
CA GLN A 70 -1.88 31.57 -7.69
C GLN A 70 -3.12 30.96 -8.36
N ASN A 71 -2.96 30.22 -9.44
CA ASN A 71 -4.04 29.52 -10.14
C ASN A 71 -4.49 28.23 -9.46
N GLN A 72 -3.75 27.74 -8.49
CA GLN A 72 -4.19 26.61 -7.66
C GLN A 72 -5.22 27.10 -6.64
N ASN A 73 -6.50 26.94 -6.92
CA ASN A 73 -7.59 27.39 -6.07
C ASN A 73 -7.77 26.53 -4.82
N LEU A 74 -7.70 25.21 -4.98
CA LEU A 74 -7.76 24.25 -3.89
C LEU A 74 -6.36 23.70 -3.59
N THR A 75 -5.88 23.97 -2.39
CA THR A 75 -4.69 23.32 -1.83
C THR A 75 -5.08 22.45 -0.64
N GLN A 76 -4.34 21.37 -0.44
CA GLN A 76 -4.52 20.51 0.71
C GLN A 76 -3.23 20.46 1.52
N HIS A 77 -3.37 20.61 2.83
CA HIS A 77 -2.28 20.54 3.79
C HIS A 77 -2.52 19.41 4.76
N TYR A 78 -1.48 18.90 5.38
CA TYR A 78 -1.62 17.87 6.42
C TYR A 78 -0.65 18.04 7.58
N THR A 79 -1.11 17.58 8.73
CA THR A 79 -0.32 17.48 9.95
C THR A 79 0.00 16.01 10.20
N VAL A 80 1.24 15.73 10.59
CA VAL A 80 1.66 14.40 11.02
C VAL A 80 2.00 14.40 12.50
N LYS A 81 1.33 13.53 13.27
CA LYS A 81 1.58 13.35 14.71
C LYS A 81 2.06 11.92 14.97
N LYS A 82 3.11 11.79 15.76
CA LYS A 82 3.54 10.51 16.35
C LYS A 82 2.94 10.36 17.74
N ILE A 83 2.32 9.22 18.00
CA ILE A 83 1.84 8.83 19.34
C ILE A 83 2.65 7.61 19.76
N SER A 84 3.39 7.71 20.85
CA SER A 84 4.23 6.63 21.39
C SER A 84 4.39 6.81 22.90
N GLY A 85 4.23 5.74 23.68
CA GLY A 85 4.37 5.78 25.13
C GLY A 85 3.42 6.78 25.81
N GLY A 86 2.22 6.99 25.26
CA GLY A 86 1.25 7.98 25.77
C GLY A 86 1.56 9.43 25.43
N LYS A 87 2.68 9.69 24.74
CA LYS A 87 3.08 11.04 24.30
C LYS A 87 2.71 11.28 22.85
N THR A 88 2.19 12.46 22.58
CA THR A 88 1.95 12.97 21.21
C THR A 88 3.02 13.99 20.84
N THR A 89 3.66 13.78 19.68
CA THR A 89 4.65 14.70 19.13
C THR A 89 4.23 15.08 17.71
N VAL A 90 4.22 16.36 17.40
CA VAL A 90 3.99 16.85 16.03
C VAL A 90 5.29 16.70 15.26
N LEU A 91 5.30 15.87 14.23
CA LEU A 91 6.45 15.67 13.35
C LEU A 91 6.47 16.71 12.22
N PHE A 92 5.29 16.98 11.64
CA PHE A 92 5.07 17.98 10.60
C PHE A 92 3.75 18.70 10.88
N ALA A 93 3.79 20.01 10.94
CA ALA A 93 2.63 20.82 11.33
C ALA A 93 1.75 21.23 10.15
N ASP A 94 2.34 21.45 8.99
CA ASP A 94 1.66 22.00 7.80
C ASP A 94 2.36 21.54 6.51
N ALA A 95 2.46 20.23 6.30
CA ALA A 95 3.01 19.68 5.07
C ALA A 95 2.01 19.84 3.92
N LEU A 96 2.51 20.00 2.71
CA LEU A 96 1.72 20.32 1.52
C LEU A 96 1.48 19.05 0.68
N VAL A 97 0.26 18.91 0.18
CA VAL A 97 -0.11 17.90 -0.82
C VAL A 97 0.12 18.52 -2.21
N PRO A 98 0.80 17.84 -3.14
CA PRO A 98 0.96 18.35 -4.49
C PRO A 98 -0.39 18.40 -5.23
N PRO A 99 -0.52 19.27 -6.25
CA PRO A 99 -1.73 19.37 -7.04
C PRO A 99 -2.05 18.04 -7.75
N ASN A 100 -3.33 17.70 -7.86
CA ASN A 100 -3.76 16.52 -8.62
C ASN A 100 -3.54 16.72 -10.12
N ASN A 101 -3.10 15.68 -10.81
CA ASN A 101 -2.87 15.69 -12.24
C ASN A 101 -4.19 15.56 -13.01
N GLN A 102 -4.76 16.66 -13.47
CA GLN A 102 -6.10 16.67 -14.09
C GLN A 102 -6.09 16.72 -15.60
N GLY A 103 -5.11 17.35 -16.20
CA GLY A 103 -5.07 17.54 -17.64
C GLY A 103 -3.69 17.90 -18.15
N ARG A 104 -3.55 18.03 -19.48
CA ARG A 104 -2.26 18.27 -20.14
C ARG A 104 -1.53 19.53 -19.66
N LEU A 105 -2.27 20.59 -19.39
CA LEU A 105 -1.68 21.87 -19.06
C LEU A 105 -1.72 22.20 -17.57
N THR A 106 -2.38 21.37 -16.75
CA THR A 106 -2.60 21.73 -15.35
C THR A 106 -2.81 20.48 -14.47
N PRO A 107 -1.87 20.22 -13.58
CA PRO A 107 -0.47 20.68 -13.56
C PRO A 107 0.40 19.96 -14.60
N HIS A 108 1.62 20.45 -14.80
CA HIS A 108 2.58 19.90 -15.76
C HIS A 108 3.54 18.92 -15.08
N TYR A 109 3.05 17.76 -14.67
CA TYR A 109 3.88 16.78 -13.96
C TYR A 109 5.00 16.20 -14.82
N ASN A 110 4.69 15.87 -16.06
CA ASN A 110 5.52 15.05 -16.91
C ASN A 110 5.55 15.64 -18.33
N GLN A 111 5.91 16.89 -18.45
CA GLN A 111 6.12 17.44 -19.78
C GLN A 111 7.28 16.73 -20.47
N GLY A 112 6.95 15.82 -21.37
CA GLY A 112 7.87 15.30 -22.35
C GLY A 112 8.13 16.33 -23.45
N GLU A 113 9.00 16.01 -24.40
CA GLU A 113 9.28 16.82 -25.58
C GLU A 113 8.01 17.05 -26.41
N ASP A 114 7.02 16.15 -26.30
CA ASP A 114 5.74 16.20 -27.01
C ASP A 114 4.64 16.97 -26.25
N GLY A 115 4.94 17.55 -25.08
CA GLY A 115 3.97 18.27 -24.25
C GLY A 115 2.95 17.35 -23.59
N GLU A 116 3.17 16.04 -23.59
CA GLU A 116 2.31 15.06 -22.97
C GLU A 116 2.54 15.01 -21.45
N ASN A 117 1.46 14.96 -20.72
CA ASN A 117 1.48 14.91 -19.25
C ASN A 117 1.18 13.49 -18.75
N LEU A 118 1.89 12.53 -19.33
CA LEU A 118 1.81 11.12 -18.94
C LEU A 118 2.57 10.87 -17.64
N ALA A 119 2.31 9.73 -17.01
CA ALA A 119 3.06 9.30 -15.85
C ALA A 119 4.55 9.11 -16.20
N LYS A 120 5.44 9.51 -15.29
CA LYS A 120 6.88 9.38 -15.45
C LYS A 120 7.40 8.16 -14.72
N GLU A 121 7.94 7.25 -15.50
CA GLU A 121 8.45 5.97 -15.02
C GLU A 121 9.83 6.06 -14.38
N GLY A 122 10.11 5.09 -13.52
CA GLY A 122 11.45 4.61 -13.16
C GLY A 122 12.45 5.68 -12.70
N VAL A 123 12.01 6.71 -12.00
CA VAL A 123 12.91 7.78 -11.56
C VAL A 123 13.96 7.23 -10.59
N ALA A 124 15.23 7.26 -11.02
CA ALA A 124 16.34 6.66 -10.28
C ALA A 124 16.96 7.58 -9.23
N THR A 125 16.78 8.90 -9.32
CA THR A 125 17.39 9.87 -8.41
C THR A 125 16.41 10.93 -7.97
N THR A 126 16.59 11.45 -6.76
CA THR A 126 15.77 12.56 -6.22
C THR A 126 15.84 13.81 -7.12
N ALA A 127 16.97 14.05 -7.79
CA ALA A 127 17.11 15.18 -8.70
C ALA A 127 16.17 15.08 -9.92
N ALA A 128 15.88 13.86 -10.38
CA ALA A 128 15.03 13.59 -11.53
C ALA A 128 13.53 13.59 -11.21
N LEU A 129 13.13 13.66 -9.94
CA LEU A 129 11.73 13.83 -9.56
C LEU A 129 11.18 15.15 -10.18
N ASP A 130 9.90 15.17 -10.46
CA ASP A 130 9.20 16.39 -10.85
C ASP A 130 9.22 17.45 -9.75
N SER A 131 8.99 18.72 -10.13
CA SER A 131 9.08 19.86 -9.21
C SER A 131 8.01 19.83 -8.13
N TYR A 132 6.81 19.35 -8.44
CA TYR A 132 5.70 19.28 -7.47
C TYR A 132 5.97 18.22 -6.40
N THR A 133 6.40 17.04 -6.81
CA THR A 133 6.79 15.98 -5.87
C THR A 133 7.93 16.44 -4.97
N LYS A 134 9.00 17.00 -5.53
CA LYS A 134 10.14 17.52 -4.75
C LYS A 134 9.74 18.54 -3.70
N ALA A 135 8.85 19.46 -4.05
CA ALA A 135 8.38 20.52 -3.15
C ALA A 135 7.53 19.98 -1.99
N CYS A 136 6.96 18.78 -2.13
CA CYS A 136 6.06 18.15 -1.16
C CYS A 136 6.69 17.01 -0.34
N ILE A 137 8.02 16.93 -0.29
CA ILE A 137 8.76 15.95 0.52
C ILE A 137 9.52 16.68 1.65
N PRO A 138 8.86 17.09 2.73
CA PRO A 138 9.56 17.65 3.86
C PRO A 138 10.33 16.57 4.62
N THR A 139 11.50 16.98 5.14
CA THR A 139 12.32 16.19 6.06
C THR A 139 12.47 16.95 7.36
N ASN A 140 12.28 16.28 8.49
CA ASN A 140 12.50 16.91 9.79
C ASN A 140 13.92 16.63 10.35
N PRO A 141 14.35 17.33 11.41
CA PRO A 141 15.70 17.16 11.96
C PRO A 141 16.04 15.75 12.47
N VAL A 142 15.04 14.94 12.78
CA VAL A 142 15.23 13.54 13.24
C VAL A 142 15.46 12.60 12.03
N GLY A 143 15.12 13.03 10.83
CA GLY A 143 15.28 12.24 9.60
C GLY A 143 14.00 11.60 9.08
N TYR A 144 12.83 11.88 9.67
CA TYR A 144 11.57 11.51 9.05
C TYR A 144 11.36 12.24 7.74
N GLN A 145 10.89 11.54 6.72
CA GLN A 145 10.37 12.12 5.48
C GLN A 145 8.94 11.70 5.29
N VAL A 146 8.11 12.57 4.74
CA VAL A 146 6.71 12.27 4.44
C VAL A 146 6.33 12.78 3.06
N PHE A 147 5.38 12.12 2.46
CA PHE A 147 4.69 12.53 1.25
C PHE A 147 3.23 12.09 1.35
N ALA A 148 2.32 12.95 0.90
CA ALA A 148 0.94 12.57 0.68
C ALA A 148 0.47 13.25 -0.61
N GLY A 149 -0.12 12.47 -1.53
CA GLY A 149 -0.57 13.01 -2.81
C GLY A 149 -1.06 11.94 -3.77
N GLN A 150 -1.53 12.38 -4.91
CA GLN A 150 -1.92 11.52 -6.01
C GLN A 150 -0.66 10.88 -6.63
N ARG A 151 -0.70 9.59 -6.84
CA ARG A 151 0.34 8.81 -7.50
C ARG A 151 -0.32 7.79 -8.42
N ASP A 152 0.46 7.25 -9.35
CA ASP A 152 0.09 6.05 -10.07
C ASP A 152 -0.28 4.92 -9.09
N ASP A 153 -1.28 4.09 -9.43
CA ASP A 153 -1.63 2.92 -8.62
C ASP A 153 -0.58 1.83 -8.85
N GLY A 154 0.24 1.60 -7.86
CA GLY A 154 1.34 0.64 -7.96
C GLY A 154 0.96 -0.81 -7.66
N PHE A 155 -0.31 -1.11 -7.42
CA PHE A 155 -0.81 -2.47 -7.33
C PHE A 155 -1.22 -2.95 -8.72
N TYR A 156 -0.90 -4.18 -9.06
CA TYR A 156 -1.25 -4.80 -10.33
C TYR A 156 -1.81 -6.20 -10.12
N ALA A 157 -2.82 -6.55 -10.86
CA ALA A 157 -3.41 -7.90 -10.93
C ALA A 157 -4.57 -7.92 -11.93
N ASP A 158 -4.90 -9.08 -12.47
CA ASP A 158 -6.18 -9.32 -13.12
C ASP A 158 -7.26 -9.66 -12.06
N ILE A 159 -7.80 -8.62 -11.43
CA ILE A 159 -8.83 -8.77 -10.40
C ILE A 159 -10.13 -9.34 -10.98
N GLN A 160 -10.44 -9.07 -12.23
CA GLN A 160 -11.64 -9.57 -12.90
C GLN A 160 -11.63 -11.10 -12.96
N SER A 161 -10.54 -11.67 -13.45
CA SER A 161 -10.38 -13.12 -13.55
C SER A 161 -10.42 -13.81 -12.19
N ILE A 162 -9.94 -13.15 -11.12
CA ILE A 162 -10.07 -13.65 -9.75
C ILE A 162 -11.56 -13.77 -9.35
N PHE A 163 -12.35 -12.73 -9.58
CA PHE A 163 -13.77 -12.73 -9.20
C PHE A 163 -14.65 -13.57 -10.12
N ASP A 164 -14.28 -13.69 -11.40
CA ASP A 164 -14.92 -14.60 -12.34
C ASP A 164 -14.52 -16.07 -12.14
N LEU A 165 -13.50 -16.31 -11.32
CA LEU A 165 -12.92 -17.64 -11.06
C LEU A 165 -12.40 -18.33 -12.33
N ASP A 166 -11.98 -17.55 -13.30
CA ASP A 166 -11.49 -18.01 -14.61
C ASP A 166 -10.01 -17.70 -14.82
N PHE A 167 -9.15 -18.19 -13.93
CA PHE A 167 -7.69 -18.03 -14.05
C PHE A 167 -7.08 -18.73 -15.27
N SER A 168 -7.81 -19.62 -15.92
CA SER A 168 -7.38 -20.27 -17.14
C SER A 168 -7.90 -19.58 -18.41
N PHE A 169 -8.60 -18.48 -18.27
CA PHE A 169 -9.18 -17.68 -19.35
C PHE A 169 -10.03 -18.51 -20.34
N THR A 170 -10.71 -19.53 -19.83
CA THR A 170 -11.57 -20.43 -20.61
C THR A 170 -12.77 -19.74 -21.22
N GLY A 171 -13.24 -18.66 -20.58
CA GLY A 171 -14.33 -17.80 -21.07
C GLY A 171 -13.93 -16.88 -22.24
N GLY A 172 -12.68 -16.92 -22.68
CA GLY A 172 -12.16 -16.07 -23.75
C GLY A 172 -11.74 -14.68 -23.30
N ASN A 173 -11.70 -14.43 -21.99
CA ASN A 173 -11.12 -13.23 -21.40
C ASN A 173 -9.61 -13.19 -21.73
N LYS A 174 -9.07 -11.97 -21.76
CA LYS A 174 -7.62 -11.76 -21.85
C LYS A 174 -7.14 -11.18 -20.54
N PRO A 175 -5.97 -11.58 -20.04
CA PRO A 175 -5.40 -10.98 -18.85
C PRO A 175 -5.19 -9.48 -19.03
N PHE A 176 -5.45 -8.71 -17.98
CA PHE A 176 -5.17 -7.28 -17.98
C PHE A 176 -4.99 -6.77 -16.56
N ASP A 177 -4.16 -5.77 -16.40
CA ASP A 177 -4.03 -5.08 -15.13
C ASP A 177 -5.28 -4.26 -14.83
N SER A 178 -6.06 -4.70 -13.83
CA SER A 178 -7.30 -4.04 -13.44
C SER A 178 -7.08 -2.64 -12.84
N GLN A 179 -5.88 -2.32 -12.42
CA GLN A 179 -5.45 -1.03 -11.88
C GLN A 179 -4.66 -0.19 -12.88
N GLY A 180 -4.32 -0.74 -14.03
CA GLY A 180 -3.61 -0.02 -15.09
C GLY A 180 -4.36 1.26 -15.51
N GLY A 181 -3.63 2.38 -15.59
CA GLY A 181 -4.18 3.68 -15.90
C GLY A 181 -4.89 4.40 -14.74
N PHE A 182 -4.99 3.80 -13.55
CA PHE A 182 -5.59 4.44 -12.38
C PHE A 182 -4.57 5.21 -11.53
N ASN A 183 -5.06 6.21 -10.82
CA ASN A 183 -4.30 6.91 -9.78
C ASN A 183 -4.90 6.65 -8.41
N VAL A 184 -4.04 6.61 -7.40
CA VAL A 184 -4.43 6.54 -5.99
C VAL A 184 -3.91 7.73 -5.19
N HIS A 185 -4.57 8.06 -4.09
CA HIS A 185 -4.03 8.97 -3.10
C HIS A 185 -3.17 8.19 -2.11
N THR A 186 -1.88 8.45 -2.14
CA THR A 186 -0.85 7.68 -1.44
C THR A 186 -0.28 8.48 -0.28
N ILE A 187 -0.11 7.84 0.86
CA ILE A 187 0.66 8.36 2.01
C ILE A 187 1.93 7.52 2.12
N VAL A 188 3.07 8.18 2.09
CA VAL A 188 4.39 7.53 2.23
C VAL A 188 5.17 8.18 3.37
N MET A 189 5.85 7.38 4.16
CA MET A 189 6.65 7.85 5.28
C MET A 189 7.94 7.04 5.42
N ASN A 190 9.08 7.71 5.44
CA ASN A 190 10.34 7.13 5.90
C ASN A 190 10.45 7.30 7.41
N ILE A 191 10.61 6.20 8.12
CA ILE A 191 10.75 6.17 9.57
C ILE A 191 12.18 5.74 9.90
N PRO A 192 13.00 6.57 10.57
CA PRO A 192 14.34 6.16 11.01
C PRO A 192 14.29 4.92 11.91
N LEU A 193 15.14 3.94 11.69
CA LEU A 193 15.18 2.70 12.49
C LEU A 193 15.40 2.97 13.98
N THR A 194 16.15 4.02 14.33
CA THR A 194 16.35 4.46 15.70
C THR A 194 15.04 4.85 16.41
N GLU A 195 14.07 5.34 15.66
CA GLU A 195 12.76 5.72 16.17
C GLU A 195 11.83 4.52 16.41
N LEU A 196 12.21 3.35 15.90
CA LEU A 196 11.55 2.07 16.11
C LEU A 196 12.24 1.19 17.16
N GLY A 197 13.34 1.67 17.75
CA GLY A 197 14.13 0.91 18.75
C GLY A 197 15.27 0.08 18.15
N GLY A 198 15.70 0.39 16.93
CA GLY A 198 16.80 -0.28 16.22
C GLY A 198 16.36 -1.37 15.26
N ASP A 199 17.32 -2.06 14.70
CA ASP A 199 17.14 -3.02 13.60
C ASP A 199 17.08 -4.49 14.05
N GLN A 200 17.43 -4.82 15.28
CA GLN A 200 17.48 -6.20 15.77
C GLN A 200 16.09 -6.72 16.20
N GLN A 201 15.09 -6.53 15.36
CA GLN A 201 13.71 -6.89 15.64
C GLN A 201 12.85 -7.03 14.38
N VAL A 202 11.67 -7.61 14.54
CA VAL A 202 10.62 -7.58 13.53
C VAL A 202 9.65 -6.45 13.86
N ALA A 203 9.24 -5.69 12.86
CA ALA A 203 8.15 -4.73 12.95
C ALA A 203 6.88 -5.29 12.29
N GLY A 204 5.72 -5.03 12.87
CA GLY A 204 4.41 -5.25 12.24
C GLY A 204 3.78 -3.91 11.89
N VAL A 205 3.34 -3.74 10.65
CA VAL A 205 2.80 -2.48 10.15
C VAL A 205 1.38 -2.70 9.61
N TRP A 206 0.47 -1.81 9.97
CA TRP A 206 -0.88 -1.77 9.40
C TRP A 206 -1.41 -0.33 9.35
N ALA A 207 -2.32 -0.08 8.43
CA ALA A 207 -3.00 1.19 8.30
C ALA A 207 -4.42 1.13 8.87
N THR A 208 -4.90 2.27 9.38
CA THR A 208 -6.30 2.44 9.78
C THR A 208 -6.83 3.79 9.35
N THR A 209 -8.13 3.83 9.07
CA THR A 209 -8.87 5.07 8.89
C THR A 209 -9.92 5.21 9.98
N SER A 210 -10.11 6.43 10.49
CA SER A 210 -11.10 6.71 11.53
C SER A 210 -11.92 7.92 11.16
N ARG A 211 -13.18 7.93 11.61
CA ARG A 211 -14.11 9.06 11.50
C ARG A 211 -14.65 9.43 12.87
N GLN A 212 -15.06 10.67 13.04
CA GLN A 212 -15.78 11.06 14.25
C GLN A 212 -17.14 10.34 14.31
N SER A 213 -17.54 9.93 15.52
CA SER A 213 -18.69 9.06 15.74
C SER A 213 -20.04 9.70 15.39
N THR A 214 -20.09 11.01 15.26
CA THR A 214 -21.33 11.76 14.97
C THR A 214 -21.09 12.77 13.87
N THR A 215 -21.99 12.78 12.88
CA THR A 215 -22.09 13.85 11.87
C THR A 215 -23.51 14.38 11.88
N VAL A 216 -23.65 15.68 12.13
CA VAL A 216 -24.94 16.38 12.07
C VAL A 216 -24.96 17.23 10.81
N LEU A 217 -25.84 16.88 9.90
CA LEU A 217 -26.07 17.63 8.67
C LEU A 217 -26.83 18.91 8.98
N ARG A 218 -26.35 20.02 8.45
CA ARG A 218 -26.99 21.34 8.59
C ARG A 218 -27.11 22.01 7.22
N SER A 219 -27.93 23.02 7.13
CA SER A 219 -28.14 23.75 5.87
C SER A 219 -26.91 24.43 5.30
N THR A 220 -25.92 24.74 6.12
CA THR A 220 -24.70 25.47 5.70
C THR A 220 -23.44 24.63 5.76
N THR A 221 -23.28 23.83 6.81
CA THR A 221 -22.08 22.99 7.05
C THR A 221 -22.43 21.82 7.93
N ASP A 222 -21.77 20.68 7.70
CA ASP A 222 -21.86 19.54 8.58
C ASP A 222 -21.02 19.77 9.85
N VAL A 223 -21.54 19.31 10.98
CA VAL A 223 -20.83 19.31 12.27
C VAL A 223 -20.42 17.88 12.59
N LYS A 224 -19.12 17.64 12.62
CA LYS A 224 -18.53 16.36 13.03
C LYS A 224 -18.08 16.47 14.48
N SER A 225 -18.37 15.46 15.29
CA SER A 225 -18.08 15.46 16.73
C SER A 225 -18.00 14.05 17.30
N GLY A 226 -17.65 13.94 18.57
CA GLY A 226 -17.51 12.69 19.29
C GLY A 226 -16.14 12.03 19.14
N ALA A 227 -16.01 10.81 19.61
CA ALA A 227 -14.77 10.06 19.55
C ALA A 227 -14.41 9.66 18.10
N TRP A 228 -13.13 9.51 17.84
CA TRP A 228 -12.65 8.88 16.61
C TRP A 228 -12.92 7.37 16.66
N VAL A 229 -13.62 6.85 15.68
CA VAL A 229 -13.98 5.44 15.54
C VAL A 229 -13.34 4.90 14.27
N GLN A 230 -12.64 3.78 14.39
CA GLN A 230 -12.06 3.09 13.24
C GLN A 230 -13.18 2.63 12.30
N VAL A 231 -13.01 2.90 11.02
CA VAL A 231 -13.96 2.53 9.96
C VAL A 231 -13.31 1.73 8.83
N GLY A 232 -12.01 1.61 8.83
CA GLY A 232 -11.25 0.80 7.89
C GLY A 232 -9.89 0.46 8.42
N ARG A 233 -9.35 -0.69 8.01
CA ARG A 233 -7.98 -1.10 8.25
C ARG A 233 -7.46 -1.99 7.14
N GLN A 234 -6.15 -1.98 6.98
CA GLN A 234 -5.43 -2.84 6.05
C GLN A 234 -4.07 -3.21 6.65
N GLY A 235 -3.76 -4.47 6.66
CA GLY A 235 -2.44 -5.01 6.97
C GLY A 235 -1.87 -5.72 5.75
N ASN A 236 -1.93 -7.07 5.76
CA ASN A 236 -1.50 -7.85 4.61
C ASN A 236 -2.40 -7.60 3.40
N PRO A 237 -1.82 -7.54 2.19
CA PRO A 237 -2.62 -7.48 0.98
C PRO A 237 -3.54 -8.70 0.88
N LEU A 238 -4.75 -8.48 0.36
CA LEU A 238 -5.77 -9.47 0.02
C LEU A 238 -6.43 -10.21 1.20
N PHE A 239 -6.03 -10.00 2.46
CA PHE A 239 -6.66 -10.75 3.55
C PHE A 239 -8.16 -10.42 3.68
N CYS A 240 -8.50 -9.15 3.76
CA CYS A 240 -9.91 -8.73 3.84
C CYS A 240 -10.65 -9.01 2.53
N GLU A 241 -10.01 -8.76 1.41
CA GLU A 241 -10.59 -8.84 0.08
C GLU A 241 -10.93 -10.28 -0.32
N ALA A 242 -9.97 -11.18 -0.17
CA ALA A 242 -10.02 -12.52 -0.74
C ALA A 242 -10.32 -13.64 0.28
N LEU A 243 -10.10 -13.41 1.58
CA LEU A 243 -10.27 -14.46 2.59
C LEU A 243 -11.43 -14.19 3.55
N VAL A 244 -11.66 -12.95 4.00
CA VAL A 244 -12.73 -12.65 4.95
C VAL A 244 -14.08 -12.68 4.25
N ALA A 245 -15.03 -13.45 4.80
CA ALA A 245 -16.39 -13.53 4.24
C ALA A 245 -17.10 -12.16 4.26
N THR A 246 -17.90 -11.90 3.25
CA THR A 246 -18.61 -10.62 3.03
C THR A 246 -19.36 -10.13 4.28
N GLN A 247 -20.04 -11.05 4.99
CA GLN A 247 -20.78 -10.73 6.22
C GLN A 247 -19.91 -10.15 7.35
N ASP A 248 -18.60 -10.47 7.38
CA ASP A 248 -17.69 -10.08 8.45
C ASP A 248 -16.72 -8.95 8.03
N LYS A 249 -16.76 -8.47 6.77
CA LYS A 249 -15.85 -7.41 6.27
C LYS A 249 -16.01 -6.08 7.01
N ASP A 250 -17.24 -5.66 7.29
CA ASP A 250 -17.50 -4.45 8.07
C ASP A 250 -17.01 -4.59 9.52
N LEU A 251 -17.24 -5.75 10.12
CA LEU A 251 -16.75 -6.04 11.46
C LEU A 251 -15.22 -6.04 11.50
N TYR A 252 -14.58 -6.67 10.51
CA TYR A 252 -13.12 -6.65 10.35
C TYR A 252 -12.59 -5.22 10.30
N ASN A 253 -13.16 -4.37 9.48
CA ASN A 253 -12.73 -2.98 9.31
C ASN A 253 -12.85 -2.14 10.58
N ARG A 254 -13.82 -2.44 11.44
CA ARG A 254 -14.12 -1.68 12.67
C ARG A 254 -13.34 -2.15 13.89
N LEU A 255 -12.88 -3.40 13.89
CA LEU A 255 -12.18 -3.99 15.03
C LEU A 255 -10.66 -3.82 14.93
N PRO A 256 -9.98 -3.72 16.09
CA PRO A 256 -8.53 -3.68 16.10
C PRO A 256 -7.93 -5.04 15.72
N VAL A 257 -6.69 -5.03 15.25
CA VAL A 257 -5.94 -6.24 14.86
C VAL A 257 -5.80 -7.28 15.99
N THR A 258 -5.95 -6.86 17.25
CA THR A 258 -6.00 -7.77 18.42
C THR A 258 -7.17 -8.74 18.39
N SER A 259 -8.19 -8.46 17.60
CA SER A 259 -9.38 -9.34 17.45
C SER A 259 -9.15 -10.48 16.46
N ASP A 260 -8.10 -10.46 15.68
CA ASP A 260 -7.91 -11.35 14.53
C ASP A 260 -7.78 -12.82 14.95
N SER A 261 -7.00 -13.08 15.99
CA SER A 261 -6.83 -14.45 16.47
C SER A 261 -8.13 -15.11 16.97
N LEU A 262 -9.06 -14.29 17.45
CA LEU A 262 -10.34 -14.78 17.97
C LEU A 262 -11.41 -14.87 16.86
N LEU A 263 -11.53 -13.84 16.01
CA LEU A 263 -12.68 -13.69 15.13
C LEU A 263 -12.38 -14.06 13.67
N PHE A 264 -11.16 -13.77 13.19
CA PHE A 264 -10.84 -13.86 11.76
C PHE A 264 -9.85 -14.99 11.42
N LYS A 265 -9.19 -15.61 12.41
CA LYS A 265 -8.26 -16.71 12.19
C LYS A 265 -8.88 -17.87 11.41
N LYS A 266 -10.18 -18.13 11.57
CA LYS A 266 -10.93 -19.15 10.84
C LYS A 266 -10.79 -19.01 9.32
N TYR A 267 -10.74 -17.79 8.81
CA TYR A 267 -10.60 -17.49 7.38
C TYR A 267 -9.20 -17.81 6.83
N ALA A 268 -8.19 -17.72 7.66
CA ALA A 268 -6.84 -18.13 7.29
C ALA A 268 -6.59 -19.62 7.49
N THR A 269 -7.18 -20.24 8.54
CA THR A 269 -6.96 -21.68 8.81
C THR A 269 -7.78 -22.59 7.91
N SER A 270 -8.86 -22.08 7.31
CA SER A 270 -9.71 -22.83 6.38
C SER A 270 -10.22 -21.87 5.30
N PRO A 271 -9.33 -21.37 4.44
CA PRO A 271 -9.68 -20.36 3.44
C PRO A 271 -10.63 -20.94 2.40
N GLU A 272 -11.77 -20.26 2.20
CA GLU A 272 -12.77 -20.65 1.19
C GLU A 272 -12.18 -20.62 -0.22
N LEU A 273 -11.32 -19.63 -0.49
CA LEU A 273 -10.64 -19.51 -1.78
C LEU A 273 -9.85 -20.77 -2.13
N ALA A 274 -9.20 -21.43 -1.17
CA ALA A 274 -8.52 -22.71 -1.42
C ALA A 274 -9.50 -23.81 -1.86
N THR A 275 -10.76 -23.78 -1.39
CA THR A 275 -11.81 -24.69 -1.85
C THR A 275 -12.21 -24.38 -3.30
N ILE A 276 -12.38 -23.12 -3.61
CA ILE A 276 -12.72 -22.62 -4.96
C ILE A 276 -11.61 -22.99 -5.96
N LEU A 277 -10.36 -22.85 -5.56
CA LEU A 277 -9.19 -23.26 -6.37
C LEU A 277 -9.00 -24.79 -6.47
N GLY A 278 -9.92 -25.59 -5.92
CA GLY A 278 -9.86 -27.07 -6.05
C GLY A 278 -8.81 -27.76 -5.19
N VAL A 279 -8.26 -27.08 -4.20
CA VAL A 279 -7.29 -27.68 -3.25
C VAL A 279 -7.95 -28.83 -2.51
N SER A 280 -7.28 -29.96 -2.34
CA SER A 280 -7.80 -31.14 -1.64
C SER A 280 -8.10 -30.86 -0.16
N LEU A 281 -9.04 -31.60 0.44
CA LEU A 281 -9.54 -31.32 1.81
C LEU A 281 -8.44 -31.31 2.86
N ASP A 282 -7.50 -32.24 2.81
CA ASP A 282 -6.36 -32.36 3.73
C ASP A 282 -5.42 -31.15 3.66
N ARG A 283 -5.37 -30.48 2.49
CA ARG A 283 -4.49 -29.33 2.22
C ARG A 283 -5.20 -27.99 2.38
N ARG A 284 -6.53 -27.92 2.50
CA ARG A 284 -7.29 -26.66 2.64
C ARG A 284 -7.82 -26.40 4.05
N VAL A 285 -7.59 -27.30 5.01
CA VAL A 285 -8.01 -27.15 6.41
C VAL A 285 -6.80 -27.15 7.34
N ASN A 286 -6.96 -26.55 8.53
CA ASN A 286 -5.90 -26.45 9.53
C ASN A 286 -4.63 -25.77 9.01
N ARG A 287 -4.78 -24.78 8.14
CA ARG A 287 -3.71 -24.04 7.50
C ARG A 287 -3.01 -23.12 8.49
N SER A 288 -2.16 -23.69 9.34
CA SER A 288 -1.34 -22.92 10.30
C SER A 288 -0.31 -22.04 9.60
N ASP A 289 0.15 -22.44 8.42
CA ASP A 289 1.03 -21.71 7.52
C ASP A 289 0.36 -20.40 7.02
N ILE A 290 -0.83 -20.50 6.45
CA ILE A 290 -1.60 -19.34 5.99
C ILE A 290 -1.96 -18.43 7.16
N ALA A 291 -2.36 -19.01 8.29
CA ALA A 291 -2.60 -18.22 9.51
C ALA A 291 -1.32 -17.55 10.03
N GLY A 292 -0.14 -18.15 9.83
CA GLY A 292 1.15 -17.55 10.17
C GLY A 292 1.48 -16.30 9.35
N ILE A 293 1.01 -16.23 8.09
CA ILE A 293 1.15 -15.06 7.23
C ILE A 293 0.15 -13.97 7.64
N PHE A 294 -1.12 -14.29 7.73
CA PHE A 294 -2.21 -13.32 7.80
C PHE A 294 -2.69 -12.97 9.21
N ILE A 295 -2.33 -13.74 10.24
CA ILE A 295 -2.86 -13.52 11.60
C ILE A 295 -1.74 -13.26 12.61
N PRO A 296 -1.75 -12.13 13.31
CA PRO A 296 -2.64 -10.99 13.11
C PRO A 296 -2.37 -10.31 11.77
N ASP A 297 -3.39 -9.59 11.26
CA ASP A 297 -3.30 -8.94 9.95
C ASP A 297 -2.44 -7.68 10.02
N VAL A 298 -1.16 -7.89 9.97
CA VAL A 298 -0.10 -6.87 9.91
C VAL A 298 0.98 -7.32 8.95
N ILE A 299 1.52 -6.41 8.15
CA ILE A 299 2.72 -6.68 7.35
C ILE A 299 3.91 -6.78 8.31
N LYS A 300 4.49 -7.96 8.41
CA LYS A 300 5.69 -8.19 9.22
C LYS A 300 6.92 -7.90 8.37
N VAL A 301 7.88 -7.18 8.91
CA VAL A 301 9.17 -6.93 8.26
C VAL A 301 10.29 -7.10 9.26
N ASP A 302 11.28 -7.90 8.90
CA ASP A 302 12.50 -8.07 9.68
C ASP A 302 13.46 -6.91 9.42
N LEU A 303 13.60 -6.04 10.42
CA LEU A 303 14.41 -4.84 10.32
C LEU A 303 15.93 -5.11 10.30
N SER A 304 16.36 -6.33 10.63
CA SER A 304 17.76 -6.75 10.56
C SER A 304 18.21 -7.13 9.16
N THR A 305 17.28 -7.36 8.24
CA THR A 305 17.60 -7.60 6.84
C THR A 305 18.12 -6.30 6.20
N GLY A 306 19.10 -6.39 5.32
CA GLY A 306 19.53 -5.24 4.54
C GLY A 306 18.41 -4.66 3.67
N PRO A 307 18.62 -3.51 3.02
CA PRO A 307 17.63 -2.94 2.12
C PRO A 307 17.18 -3.96 1.07
N ALA A 308 15.86 -4.18 0.97
CA ALA A 308 15.28 -4.99 -0.09
C ALA A 308 15.49 -4.31 -1.45
N ARG A 309 15.70 -5.12 -2.49
CA ARG A 309 15.80 -4.60 -3.85
C ARG A 309 14.42 -4.11 -4.30
N LEU A 310 14.41 -3.08 -5.09
CA LEU A 310 13.19 -2.48 -5.60
C LEU A 310 13.07 -2.81 -7.08
N ALA A 311 11.89 -3.22 -7.51
CA ALA A 311 11.54 -3.20 -8.91
C ALA A 311 11.60 -1.77 -9.42
N GLY A 312 12.08 -1.56 -10.62
CA GLY A 312 12.18 -0.24 -11.21
C GLY A 312 12.68 -0.32 -12.64
N GLY A 313 12.92 0.82 -13.26
CA GLY A 313 13.26 0.87 -14.67
C GLY A 313 12.03 0.74 -15.55
N THR A 314 12.21 0.24 -16.74
CA THR A 314 11.18 0.17 -17.75
C THR A 314 10.29 -1.04 -17.54
N ASN A 315 9.22 -0.92 -16.79
CA ASN A 315 8.05 -1.78 -16.91
C ASN A 315 8.13 -3.24 -16.53
N THR A 316 9.10 -3.70 -15.82
CA THR A 316 9.01 -5.11 -15.49
C THR A 316 9.41 -5.27 -14.04
N GLY A 317 8.50 -5.71 -13.23
CA GLY A 317 8.77 -6.06 -11.84
C GLY A 317 9.90 -7.07 -11.65
N ALA A 318 10.54 -7.51 -12.71
CA ALA A 318 11.64 -8.48 -12.70
C ALA A 318 12.60 -8.25 -13.88
N THR A 319 13.09 -7.03 -14.07
CA THR A 319 14.06 -6.81 -15.14
C THR A 319 15.48 -7.05 -14.70
N PRO A 320 16.38 -7.28 -15.68
CA PRO A 320 17.82 -7.27 -15.48
C PRO A 320 18.37 -6.00 -14.81
N ASP A 321 17.65 -4.89 -14.91
CA ASP A 321 18.03 -3.59 -14.32
C ASP A 321 17.96 -3.59 -12.80
N ASP A 322 17.19 -4.50 -12.22
CA ASP A 322 17.08 -4.70 -10.78
C ASP A 322 17.70 -6.03 -10.37
N ALA A 323 18.99 -6.15 -10.60
CA ALA A 323 19.75 -7.36 -10.31
C ALA A 323 19.43 -7.92 -8.91
N GLY A 324 18.90 -9.13 -8.86
CA GLY A 324 18.49 -9.81 -7.64
C GLY A 324 17.07 -9.47 -7.15
N PHE A 325 16.30 -8.63 -7.83
CA PHE A 325 14.87 -8.52 -7.56
C PHE A 325 14.14 -9.77 -8.09
N HIS A 326 13.15 -10.21 -7.33
CA HIS A 326 12.25 -11.27 -7.72
C HIS A 326 10.82 -10.90 -7.30
N ARG A 327 9.89 -10.85 -8.25
CA ARG A 327 8.49 -10.48 -7.98
C ARG A 327 7.78 -11.45 -7.03
N LEU A 328 8.14 -12.75 -7.08
CA LEU A 328 7.63 -13.80 -6.22
C LEU A 328 8.59 -14.06 -5.05
N GLY A 329 8.46 -13.29 -3.99
CA GLY A 329 9.34 -13.40 -2.82
C GLY A 329 9.39 -14.81 -2.19
N ILE A 330 8.32 -15.58 -2.31
CA ILE A 330 8.21 -16.95 -1.79
C ILE A 330 9.28 -17.91 -2.38
N PHE A 331 9.75 -17.64 -3.57
CA PHE A 331 10.78 -18.45 -4.23
C PHE A 331 12.21 -17.98 -3.96
N GLY A 332 12.38 -16.90 -3.22
CA GLY A 332 13.66 -16.45 -2.67
C GLY A 332 14.69 -15.95 -3.67
N GLY A 333 14.30 -15.57 -4.90
CA GLY A 333 15.23 -15.00 -5.87
C GLY A 333 15.98 -13.76 -5.41
N ASP A 334 15.39 -13.01 -4.49
CA ASP A 334 15.90 -11.81 -3.85
C ASP A 334 16.02 -12.06 -2.33
N THR A 335 16.86 -13.03 -1.94
CA THR A 335 17.00 -13.43 -0.54
C THR A 335 17.85 -12.47 0.26
N LEU A 336 17.47 -12.25 1.51
CA LEU A 336 18.14 -11.42 2.49
C LEU A 336 18.58 -12.26 3.69
N HIS A 337 19.53 -11.76 4.49
CA HIS A 337 19.96 -12.42 5.70
C HIS A 337 19.32 -11.77 6.93
N SER A 338 18.58 -12.58 7.72
CA SER A 338 17.97 -12.16 8.98
C SER A 338 18.84 -12.54 10.17
N ALA A 339 19.09 -11.58 11.06
CA ALA A 339 19.73 -11.81 12.35
C ALA A 339 18.73 -12.15 13.47
N VAL A 340 17.44 -11.92 13.25
CA VAL A 340 16.38 -12.09 14.26
C VAL A 340 15.90 -13.54 14.28
N GLN A 341 16.08 -14.23 15.41
CA GLN A 341 15.65 -15.63 15.58
C GLN A 341 14.14 -15.80 15.72
N THR A 342 13.43 -14.74 16.13
CA THR A 342 11.99 -14.72 16.31
C THR A 342 11.33 -13.95 15.15
N GLY A 343 10.26 -14.49 14.60
CA GLY A 343 9.54 -13.86 13.49
C GLY A 343 9.72 -14.62 12.19
N PHE A 344 10.93 -14.64 11.62
CA PHE A 344 11.26 -15.42 10.40
C PHE A 344 12.27 -16.54 10.67
N GLY A 345 12.60 -16.81 11.93
CA GLY A 345 13.50 -17.88 12.34
C GLY A 345 14.98 -17.62 12.16
N GLY A 346 15.38 -16.45 11.70
CA GLY A 346 16.77 -16.11 11.34
C GLY A 346 17.24 -16.82 10.06
N GLY A 347 18.49 -16.53 9.66
CA GLY A 347 19.10 -17.11 8.46
C GLY A 347 18.65 -16.42 7.17
N THR A 348 18.55 -17.17 6.07
CA THR A 348 18.12 -16.64 4.77
C THR A 348 16.61 -16.52 4.71
N VAL A 349 16.11 -15.33 4.39
CA VAL A 349 14.68 -15.03 4.28
C VAL A 349 14.38 -14.38 2.93
N PRO A 350 13.14 -14.52 2.40
CA PRO A 350 12.76 -13.84 1.17
C PRO A 350 12.85 -12.32 1.30
N GLY A 351 13.29 -11.65 0.23
CA GLY A 351 13.25 -10.20 0.11
C GLY A 351 11.92 -9.78 -0.54
N GLY A 352 10.98 -9.34 0.27
CA GLY A 352 9.65 -8.98 -0.17
C GLY A 352 8.58 -9.77 0.57
N TRP A 353 7.32 -9.60 0.21
CA TRP A 353 6.21 -10.21 0.94
C TRP A 353 6.36 -11.75 1.02
N PRO A 354 6.16 -12.37 2.23
CA PRO A 354 5.63 -11.78 3.47
C PRO A 354 6.66 -11.09 4.39
N ASN A 355 7.92 -10.92 4.00
CA ASN A 355 8.91 -10.12 4.74
C ASN A 355 8.92 -8.66 4.26
N GLY A 356 7.99 -7.85 4.78
CA GLY A 356 7.63 -6.57 4.20
C GLY A 356 6.81 -6.74 2.92
N ARG A 357 6.49 -5.63 2.25
CA ARG A 357 5.89 -5.62 0.93
C ARG A 357 6.46 -4.49 0.10
N ARG A 358 6.96 -4.81 -1.08
CA ARG A 358 7.40 -3.85 -2.09
C ARG A 358 6.26 -3.62 -3.10
N PHE A 359 6.28 -2.52 -3.83
CA PHE A 359 5.31 -2.29 -4.91
C PHE A 359 5.37 -3.39 -5.98
N GLY A 360 6.58 -3.81 -6.34
CA GLY A 360 6.79 -4.84 -7.33
C GLY A 360 6.61 -6.28 -6.83
N ASP A 361 6.23 -6.50 -5.58
CA ASP A 361 5.86 -7.83 -5.10
C ASP A 361 4.50 -8.20 -5.68
N ASP A 362 4.46 -9.30 -6.43
CA ASP A 362 3.25 -9.86 -7.01
C ASP A 362 2.43 -10.58 -5.95
N VAL A 363 1.68 -9.78 -5.20
CA VAL A 363 1.00 -10.27 -4.00
C VAL A 363 -0.18 -11.18 -4.32
N VAL A 364 -0.76 -11.07 -5.50
CA VAL A 364 -1.84 -11.97 -5.95
C VAL A 364 -1.28 -13.34 -6.21
N ASP A 365 -0.25 -13.43 -7.04
CA ASP A 365 0.41 -14.69 -7.34
C ASP A 365 1.01 -15.33 -6.08
N ILE A 366 1.70 -14.56 -5.25
CA ILE A 366 2.27 -15.05 -3.99
C ILE A 366 1.18 -15.64 -3.08
N ALA A 367 0.04 -14.95 -2.94
CA ALA A 367 -1.06 -15.42 -2.10
C ALA A 367 -1.71 -16.70 -2.65
N VAL A 368 -1.97 -16.75 -3.96
CA VAL A 368 -2.55 -17.93 -4.61
C VAL A 368 -1.59 -19.10 -4.57
N ILE A 369 -0.31 -18.90 -4.87
CA ILE A 369 0.74 -19.92 -4.76
C ILE A 369 0.80 -20.46 -3.32
N ALA A 370 0.75 -19.61 -2.31
CA ALA A 370 0.72 -20.05 -0.91
C ALA A 370 -0.51 -20.91 -0.59
N LEU A 371 -1.68 -20.57 -1.13
CA LEU A 371 -2.90 -21.36 -0.96
C LEU A 371 -2.83 -22.73 -1.66
N LEU A 372 -2.24 -22.79 -2.85
CA LEU A 372 -2.03 -24.00 -3.63
C LEU A 372 -0.89 -24.89 -3.08
N SER A 373 0.01 -24.31 -2.28
CA SER A 373 1.14 -24.98 -1.64
C SER A 373 0.73 -25.64 -0.32
N ASP A 374 1.59 -26.50 0.22
CA ASP A 374 1.55 -26.93 1.63
C ASP A 374 2.87 -26.55 2.31
N LEU A 375 2.85 -25.40 2.99
CA LEU A 375 4.03 -24.85 3.67
C LEU A 375 4.25 -25.50 5.06
N ARG A 376 3.34 -26.38 5.51
CA ARG A 376 3.44 -27.11 6.80
C ARG A 376 4.38 -28.30 6.73
N THR A 377 4.71 -28.76 5.54
CA THR A 377 5.61 -29.90 5.33
C THR A 377 7.09 -29.48 5.46
N ASN A 378 7.98 -30.42 5.67
CA ASN A 378 9.43 -30.17 5.69
C ASN A 378 10.15 -31.17 4.78
N PRO A 379 10.68 -30.74 3.61
CA PRO A 379 10.61 -29.39 3.08
C PRO A 379 9.18 -28.96 2.67
N PRO A 380 8.90 -27.65 2.58
CA PRO A 380 7.61 -27.16 2.09
C PRO A 380 7.33 -27.69 0.66
N GLN A 381 6.07 -28.05 0.41
CA GLN A 381 5.60 -28.40 -0.94
C GLN A 381 5.08 -27.15 -1.62
N ILE A 382 5.93 -26.50 -2.38
CA ILE A 382 5.61 -25.26 -3.10
C ILE A 382 4.93 -25.63 -4.43
N PHE A 383 3.83 -24.95 -4.75
CA PHE A 383 3.19 -25.02 -6.06
C PHE A 383 3.95 -24.14 -7.06
N GLY A 384 4.21 -24.66 -8.25
CA GLY A 384 4.91 -23.91 -9.29
C GLY A 384 6.40 -23.70 -9.02
N ASP A 385 6.95 -22.71 -9.68
CA ASP A 385 8.36 -22.29 -9.57
C ASP A 385 8.51 -20.76 -9.73
N ALA A 386 9.73 -20.27 -9.83
CA ALA A 386 10.02 -18.85 -9.92
C ALA A 386 9.48 -18.14 -11.18
N SER A 387 9.03 -18.91 -12.19
CA SER A 387 8.41 -18.40 -13.42
C SER A 387 6.88 -18.46 -13.39
N THR A 388 6.30 -18.96 -12.29
CA THR A 388 4.86 -19.12 -12.17
C THR A 388 4.16 -17.76 -12.26
N ASP A 389 3.09 -17.73 -13.02
CA ASP A 389 2.27 -16.58 -13.33
C ASP A 389 0.81 -17.04 -13.37
N ILE A 390 0.06 -16.68 -12.33
CA ILE A 390 -1.30 -17.20 -12.10
C ILE A 390 -2.34 -16.39 -12.86
N ASP A 391 -2.27 -15.07 -12.74
CA ASP A 391 -3.24 -14.17 -13.35
C ASP A 391 -2.72 -13.51 -14.63
N HIS A 392 -1.52 -13.89 -15.05
CA HIS A 392 -0.84 -13.41 -16.25
C HIS A 392 -0.61 -11.89 -16.26
N VAL A 393 -0.46 -11.28 -15.08
CA VAL A 393 -0.08 -9.87 -14.90
C VAL A 393 1.15 -9.80 -14.00
N THR A 394 2.32 -9.68 -14.61
CA THR A 394 3.61 -9.79 -13.90
C THR A 394 4.18 -8.47 -13.40
N HIS A 395 3.59 -7.33 -13.78
CA HIS A 395 4.12 -6.00 -13.44
C HIS A 395 3.04 -4.91 -13.60
N ASN A 396 3.28 -3.78 -12.95
CA ASN A 396 2.47 -2.58 -13.10
C ASN A 396 2.68 -1.93 -14.48
N ASP A 397 1.67 -1.25 -14.99
CA ASP A 397 1.73 -0.52 -16.27
C ASP A 397 2.77 0.62 -16.25
N ILE A 398 3.07 1.18 -15.08
CA ILE A 398 4.06 2.25 -14.90
C ILE A 398 5.17 1.82 -13.94
N GLY A 399 6.42 1.98 -14.38
CA GLY A 399 7.60 1.61 -13.57
C GLY A 399 7.76 2.44 -12.28
N TYR A 400 8.13 1.78 -11.19
CA TYR A 400 8.31 2.39 -9.88
C TYR A 400 9.55 3.28 -9.80
N ASN A 401 9.48 4.36 -9.01
CA ASN A 401 10.66 5.15 -8.67
C ASN A 401 11.58 4.39 -7.71
N LYS A 402 12.89 4.50 -7.92
CA LYS A 402 13.92 3.94 -7.02
C LYS A 402 14.24 4.86 -5.83
N VAL A 403 13.58 6.00 -5.76
CA VAL A 403 13.71 6.99 -4.70
C VAL A 403 12.37 7.36 -4.10
N PHE A 404 12.37 7.83 -2.86
CA PHE A 404 11.16 8.32 -2.20
C PHE A 404 10.41 9.36 -3.07
N PRO A 405 9.07 9.25 -3.26
CA PRO A 405 8.11 8.40 -2.55
C PRO A 405 7.85 7.03 -3.18
N TYR A 406 8.69 6.52 -4.03
CA TYR A 406 8.72 5.21 -4.68
C TYR A 406 7.64 4.97 -5.74
N ALA A 407 6.43 5.45 -5.57
CA ALA A 407 5.39 5.38 -6.59
C ALA A 407 5.65 6.38 -7.72
N ALA A 408 5.31 6.02 -8.94
CA ALA A 408 5.43 6.88 -10.11
C ALA A 408 4.54 8.13 -10.03
N THR A 409 4.81 9.13 -10.84
CA THR A 409 3.96 10.31 -10.96
C THR A 409 2.56 9.92 -11.44
N PRO A 410 1.52 10.69 -11.06
CA PRO A 410 0.17 10.36 -11.49
C PRO A 410 -0.01 10.57 -12.99
N GLN A 411 -0.85 9.74 -13.58
CA GLN A 411 -1.34 9.93 -14.94
C GLN A 411 -2.27 11.14 -15.00
N ASN A 412 -2.33 11.81 -16.14
CA ASN A 412 -3.27 12.93 -16.29
C ASN A 412 -4.68 12.42 -16.60
N GLY A 413 -5.69 13.20 -16.19
CA GLY A 413 -7.09 12.81 -16.33
C GLY A 413 -7.64 12.86 -17.75
N ARG A 414 -6.85 13.28 -18.75
CA ARG A 414 -7.28 13.40 -20.15
C ARG A 414 -6.72 12.29 -21.03
N ASP A 415 -5.43 12.02 -20.89
CA ASP A 415 -4.70 11.18 -21.85
C ASP A 415 -4.42 9.78 -21.31
N HIS A 416 -4.80 9.50 -20.05
CA HIS A 416 -4.68 8.17 -19.49
C HIS A 416 -5.55 7.19 -20.25
N GLU A 417 -5.04 5.99 -20.42
CA GLU A 417 -5.77 4.85 -20.93
C GLU A 417 -5.77 3.77 -19.84
N HIS A 418 -6.78 2.92 -19.85
CA HIS A 418 -6.75 1.67 -19.10
C HIS A 418 -6.27 0.60 -20.07
N PRO A 419 -4.99 0.26 -20.05
CA PRO A 419 -4.43 -0.62 -21.05
C PRO A 419 -4.98 -2.03 -20.83
N ASN A 420 -5.83 -2.47 -21.76
CA ASN A 420 -6.04 -3.90 -22.01
C ASN A 420 -4.77 -4.43 -22.67
N VAL A 421 -3.70 -4.55 -21.92
CA VAL A 421 -2.46 -5.08 -22.43
C VAL A 421 -2.51 -6.60 -22.24
N PRO A 422 -2.58 -7.38 -23.30
CA PRO A 422 -2.20 -8.78 -23.23
C PRO A 422 -0.69 -8.78 -22.95
N GLN A 423 -0.31 -9.14 -21.78
CA GLN A 423 1.08 -9.27 -21.40
C GLN A 423 1.66 -10.60 -21.83
#